data_8943bd873a89b430d6a00773eb424bef
#
_entry.id   8943bd873a89b430d6a00773eb424bef
#
_cell.length_a   1.000
_cell.length_b   1.000
_cell.length_c   1.000
_cell.angle_alpha   90.00
_cell.angle_beta   90.00
_cell.angle_gamma   90.00
#
_symmetry.space_group_name_H-M   'P 1'
#
loop_
_entity.id
_entity.type
_entity.pdbx_description
1 polymer ?
#
loop_
_entity_poly.entity_id
_entity_poly.type
_entity_poly.pdbx_seq_one_letter_code
_entity_poly.pdbx_strand_id
1 'polypeptide(L)'
;MKTTIILILLTHWAYSQNPISDNNTATLCLGHHAVANGTLVKTISDDQIEVTNATELVQSISMGKICNNSYRILDGKNCTLIDAMLGDPHCDAFQYENWDLFIERSSAFSNCYPYDIPNYASLRSIVASSGTLEFTAEGFTWTGVTQNGRSGSCKRGSADSFFSRLNWLTKSGSSYPTLNVTMPNNKNFDKLYIWGIHHPSSTQEQTKLYIQESGRVTVSTKRSQQTIIPNIGSRPWIRGQSGRISIYWTIVKPGDILMINSNGNLVAPRGYFKLKTGKSSVMRSDVPIDICVSECITPNGSISNDKPFQNVNKVTYGKCPKYIRQNTLKLATGMRNVPEKQIRGIFGAIAGFIENGWEGMVDGWYGFRYQNSEGTGQAADLKSTQAAIDQINEKLNRVIERTNEKFHQIEKEFSEVEGRIQDLEKYVEDTKIDLWSYNAELLVALENQHTIDLTDAEMNKLFEKIRRQLRENAEDMGGGCFKIYHKCDNACIGSIRNGTYDHYIYRDEALNNRFQIKGVELKSGYKDWILWISFAISCFLICVVLLG
;
A
#
# COMPACT_ATOMS: atom_id res chain seq x y z
N MET A 1 -39.55 42.14 49.53
CA MET A 1 -38.10 42.07 49.24
C MET A 1 -37.66 41.06 48.21
N LYS A 2 -38.34 39.91 48.01
CA LYS A 2 -37.94 38.91 46.99
C LYS A 2 -38.30 39.26 45.55
N THR A 3 -39.38 40.05 45.34
CA THR A 3 -39.84 40.44 44.01
C THR A 3 -39.04 41.58 43.41
N THR A 4 -38.46 42.46 44.19
CA THR A 4 -37.64 43.57 43.73
C THR A 4 -36.24 43.11 43.27
N ILE A 5 -35.69 42.06 43.88
CA ILE A 5 -34.38 41.52 43.48
C ILE A 5 -34.47 40.78 42.16
N ILE A 6 -35.60 40.10 41.88
CA ILE A 6 -35.81 39.40 40.61
C ILE A 6 -35.97 40.39 39.45
N LEU A 7 -36.62 41.53 39.68
CA LEU A 7 -36.76 42.56 38.66
C LEU A 7 -35.41 43.24 38.29
N ILE A 8 -34.52 43.43 39.28
CA ILE A 8 -33.19 43.98 39.07
C ILE A 8 -32.28 42.98 38.33
N LEU A 9 -32.41 41.70 38.63
CA LEU A 9 -31.66 40.68 37.91
C LEU A 9 -32.16 40.50 36.47
N LEU A 10 -33.46 40.62 36.23
CA LEU A 10 -34.02 40.55 34.87
C LEU A 10 -33.69 41.79 34.03
N THR A 11 -33.62 42.97 34.64
CA THR A 11 -33.20 44.17 33.93
C THR A 11 -31.70 44.20 33.62
N HIS A 12 -30.88 43.60 34.49
CA HIS A 12 -29.44 43.46 34.19
C HIS A 12 -29.21 42.41 33.09
N TRP A 13 -30.03 41.35 33.03
CA TRP A 13 -29.93 40.34 31.99
C TRP A 13 -30.39 40.83 30.62
N ALA A 14 -31.46 41.67 30.59
CA ALA A 14 -31.94 42.28 29.36
C ALA A 14 -30.98 43.35 28.80
N TYR A 15 -30.18 43.99 29.65
CA TYR A 15 -29.21 45.01 29.21
C TYR A 15 -27.93 44.41 28.61
N SER A 16 -27.63 43.14 28.90
CA SER A 16 -26.42 42.46 28.37
C SER A 16 -26.65 41.81 27.01
N GLN A 17 -27.88 41.82 26.47
CA GLN A 17 -28.21 41.12 25.23
C GLN A 17 -28.50 42.01 24.01
N ASN A 18 -28.38 43.29 24.11
CA ASN A 18 -28.42 44.17 22.93
C ASN A 18 -27.00 44.40 22.42
N PRO A 19 -26.61 43.78 21.29
CA PRO A 19 -25.42 44.21 20.60
C PRO A 19 -25.73 45.61 20.05
N ILE A 20 -25.18 46.62 20.68
CA ILE A 20 -25.14 47.97 20.11
C ILE A 20 -24.33 47.82 18.82
N SER A 21 -24.98 47.95 17.66
CA SER A 21 -24.29 48.15 16.40
C SER A 21 -23.62 49.52 16.46
N ASP A 22 -22.44 49.53 17.05
CA ASP A 22 -21.66 50.75 17.15
C ASP A 22 -21.01 50.98 15.79
N ASN A 23 -21.44 52.04 15.10
CA ASN A 23 -20.88 52.43 13.81
C ASN A 23 -19.39 52.82 13.89
N ASN A 24 -18.82 52.92 15.09
CA ASN A 24 -17.42 53.24 15.34
C ASN A 24 -16.53 52.03 15.59
N THR A 25 -17.05 50.83 15.46
CA THR A 25 -16.31 49.61 15.65
C THR A 25 -16.56 48.64 14.51
N ALA A 26 -15.66 47.66 14.37
CA ALA A 26 -15.82 46.57 13.42
C ALA A 26 -15.44 45.25 14.10
N THR A 27 -15.96 44.15 13.59
CA THR A 27 -15.60 42.81 14.05
C THR A 27 -14.94 42.08 12.90
N LEU A 28 -13.78 41.48 13.17
CA LEU A 28 -13.04 40.64 12.22
C LEU A 28 -12.83 39.26 12.83
N CYS A 29 -13.37 38.25 12.20
CA CYS A 29 -13.18 36.85 12.61
C CYS A 29 -12.34 36.09 11.60
N LEU A 30 -11.47 35.23 12.09
CA LEU A 30 -10.70 34.31 11.28
C LEU A 30 -11.29 32.92 11.41
N GLY A 31 -11.24 32.16 10.35
CA GLY A 31 -11.76 30.80 10.35
C GLY A 31 -11.22 29.98 9.22
N HIS A 32 -11.57 28.72 9.25
CA HIS A 32 -11.23 27.73 8.23
C HIS A 32 -12.50 27.14 7.62
N HIS A 33 -12.38 26.57 6.42
CA HIS A 33 -13.49 25.92 5.76
C HIS A 33 -13.95 24.66 6.50
N ALA A 34 -15.17 24.25 6.24
CA ALA A 34 -15.72 22.96 6.65
C ALA A 34 -16.55 22.39 5.49
N VAL A 35 -16.78 21.10 5.50
CA VAL A 35 -17.60 20.39 4.52
C VAL A 35 -18.75 19.68 5.24
N ALA A 36 -19.86 19.46 4.52
CA ALA A 36 -21.03 18.79 5.08
C ALA A 36 -20.75 17.31 5.38
N ASN A 37 -20.01 16.64 4.50
CA ASN A 37 -19.62 15.24 4.62
C ASN A 37 -18.11 15.13 4.54
N GLY A 38 -17.46 14.99 5.67
CA GLY A 38 -16.03 14.69 5.76
C GLY A 38 -15.72 13.19 5.69
N THR A 39 -14.46 12.88 5.84
CA THR A 39 -13.97 11.51 5.83
C THR A 39 -13.35 11.19 7.18
N LEU A 40 -13.66 10.00 7.71
CA LEU A 40 -13.07 9.53 8.97
C LEU A 40 -11.68 8.95 8.71
N VAL A 41 -10.71 9.37 9.51
CA VAL A 41 -9.34 8.87 9.48
C VAL A 41 -8.86 8.51 10.88
N LYS A 42 -7.81 7.71 10.97
CA LYS A 42 -7.12 7.40 12.23
C LYS A 42 -5.96 8.34 12.46
N THR A 43 -5.78 8.72 13.72
CA THR A 43 -4.60 9.45 14.18
C THR A 43 -3.96 8.72 15.37
N ILE A 44 -2.86 9.21 15.86
CA ILE A 44 -2.20 8.65 17.06
C ILE A 44 -3.07 8.83 18.30
N SER A 45 -3.76 9.96 18.41
CA SER A 45 -4.57 10.30 19.59
C SER A 45 -6.01 9.77 19.52
N ASP A 46 -6.54 9.57 18.31
CA ASP A 46 -7.95 9.21 18.08
C ASP A 46 -8.08 8.06 17.07
N ASP A 47 -8.95 7.09 17.34
CA ASP A 47 -9.26 6.02 16.39
C ASP A 47 -10.07 6.51 15.18
N GLN A 48 -10.89 7.53 15.37
CA GLN A 48 -11.67 8.14 14.30
C GLN A 48 -11.79 9.64 14.52
N ILE A 49 -11.33 10.39 13.54
CA ILE A 49 -11.50 11.84 13.49
C ILE A 49 -11.93 12.23 12.08
N GLU A 50 -12.87 13.14 11.97
CA GLU A 50 -13.36 13.60 10.67
C GLU A 50 -12.44 14.69 10.11
N VAL A 51 -12.03 14.51 8.86
CA VAL A 51 -11.28 15.51 8.09
C VAL A 51 -12.07 15.92 6.85
N THR A 52 -11.74 17.05 6.28
CA THR A 52 -12.45 17.59 5.10
C THR A 52 -12.23 16.75 3.86
N ASN A 53 -11.07 16.14 3.73
CA ASN A 53 -10.75 15.24 2.62
C ASN A 53 -9.69 14.24 3.01
N ALA A 54 -9.69 13.09 2.36
CA ALA A 54 -8.69 12.05 2.54
C ALA A 54 -8.46 11.28 1.24
N THR A 55 -7.28 10.71 1.11
CA THR A 55 -6.88 9.89 -0.03
C THR A 55 -6.72 8.45 0.41
N GLU A 56 -7.29 7.51 -0.34
CA GLU A 56 -7.09 6.07 -0.11
C GLU A 56 -5.67 5.67 -0.54
N LEU A 57 -4.93 5.00 0.33
CA LEU A 57 -3.58 4.52 0.05
C LEU A 57 -3.52 3.04 -0.34
N VAL A 58 -4.61 2.31 -0.28
CA VAL A 58 -4.65 0.88 -0.56
C VAL A 58 -5.37 0.60 -1.87
N GLN A 59 -4.67 -0.04 -2.80
CA GLN A 59 -5.27 -0.57 -4.02
C GLN A 59 -5.94 -1.90 -3.71
N SER A 60 -7.25 -1.97 -3.79
CA SER A 60 -8.04 -3.16 -3.45
C SER A 60 -8.74 -3.81 -4.65
N ILE A 61 -8.70 -3.18 -5.82
CA ILE A 61 -9.39 -3.64 -7.03
C ILE A 61 -8.38 -3.93 -8.12
N SER A 62 -8.51 -5.09 -8.79
CA SER A 62 -7.74 -5.43 -9.98
C SER A 62 -8.48 -4.99 -11.25
N MET A 63 -7.76 -4.95 -12.37
CA MET A 63 -8.34 -4.66 -13.69
C MET A 63 -9.17 -5.82 -14.24
N GLY A 64 -9.15 -7.00 -13.61
CA GLY A 64 -9.81 -8.21 -14.08
C GLY A 64 -9.15 -8.85 -15.30
N LYS A 65 -8.00 -8.37 -15.72
CA LYS A 65 -7.21 -8.86 -16.85
C LYS A 65 -5.73 -8.64 -16.60
N ILE A 66 -4.87 -9.44 -17.23
CA ILE A 66 -3.42 -9.31 -17.16
C ILE A 66 -2.96 -8.50 -18.37
N CYS A 67 -2.31 -7.38 -18.14
CA CYS A 67 -1.81 -6.49 -19.19
C CYS A 67 -0.47 -6.98 -19.74
N ASN A 68 -0.34 -7.04 -21.07
CA ASN A 68 0.82 -7.63 -21.74
C ASN A 68 1.73 -6.62 -22.45
N ASN A 69 1.52 -5.31 -22.32
CA ASN A 69 2.32 -4.31 -23.05
C ASN A 69 3.64 -3.95 -22.33
N SER A 70 3.69 -4.05 -21.01
CA SER A 70 4.91 -3.72 -20.23
C SER A 70 5.87 -4.89 -20.08
N TYR A 71 5.37 -6.11 -20.15
CA TYR A 71 6.15 -7.35 -19.99
C TYR A 71 5.75 -8.36 -21.04
N ARG A 72 6.69 -9.24 -21.40
CA ARG A 72 6.41 -10.39 -22.28
C ARG A 72 5.73 -11.48 -21.47
N ILE A 73 4.42 -11.60 -21.62
CA ILE A 73 3.60 -12.58 -20.92
C ILE A 73 3.38 -13.79 -21.82
N LEU A 74 3.75 -14.97 -21.33
CA LEU A 74 3.50 -16.23 -22.01
C LEU A 74 2.38 -16.99 -21.29
N ASP A 75 1.29 -17.26 -22.02
CA ASP A 75 0.20 -18.07 -21.49
C ASP A 75 0.53 -19.56 -21.68
N GLY A 76 0.62 -20.29 -20.61
CA GLY A 76 0.89 -21.74 -20.62
C GLY A 76 -0.27 -22.57 -21.15
N LYS A 77 -1.48 -22.03 -21.18
CA LYS A 77 -2.70 -22.71 -21.64
C LYS A 77 -2.90 -24.05 -20.91
N ASN A 78 -2.82 -25.16 -21.65
CA ASN A 78 -2.98 -26.50 -21.07
C ASN A 78 -1.70 -27.10 -20.50
N CYS A 79 -0.59 -26.35 -20.53
CA CYS A 79 0.73 -26.81 -20.11
C CYS A 79 1.25 -26.05 -18.89
N THR A 80 1.71 -26.79 -17.89
CA THR A 80 2.53 -26.22 -16.84
C THR A 80 3.94 -25.96 -17.37
N LEU A 81 4.70 -25.12 -16.69
CA LEU A 81 6.09 -24.85 -17.06
C LEU A 81 6.93 -26.13 -17.13
N ILE A 82 6.75 -27.03 -16.19
CA ILE A 82 7.50 -28.30 -16.13
C ILE A 82 7.05 -29.27 -17.22
N ASP A 83 5.75 -29.39 -17.49
CA ASP A 83 5.28 -30.24 -18.60
C ASP A 83 5.80 -29.72 -19.95
N ALA A 84 5.84 -28.43 -20.14
CA ALA A 84 6.42 -27.80 -21.33
C ALA A 84 7.94 -28.09 -21.43
N MET A 85 8.65 -28.03 -20.31
CA MET A 85 10.09 -28.36 -20.24
C MET A 85 10.36 -29.83 -20.57
N LEU A 86 9.57 -30.75 -20.04
CA LEU A 86 9.75 -32.17 -20.28
C LEU A 86 9.36 -32.58 -21.71
N GLY A 87 8.54 -31.81 -22.37
CA GLY A 87 8.05 -32.13 -23.71
C GLY A 87 6.88 -33.10 -23.69
N ASP A 88 5.92 -32.89 -22.81
CA ASP A 88 4.61 -33.57 -22.86
C ASP A 88 4.00 -33.39 -24.25
N PRO A 89 3.47 -34.44 -24.90
CA PRO A 89 3.02 -34.36 -26.30
C PRO A 89 2.04 -33.22 -26.60
N HIS A 90 1.12 -32.92 -25.69
CA HIS A 90 0.15 -31.83 -25.92
C HIS A 90 0.77 -30.43 -25.80
N CYS A 91 2.03 -30.32 -25.36
CA CYS A 91 2.77 -29.08 -25.23
C CYS A 91 3.66 -28.79 -26.44
N ASP A 92 3.76 -29.69 -27.42
CA ASP A 92 4.71 -29.58 -28.54
C ASP A 92 4.34 -28.45 -29.51
N ALA A 93 3.08 -28.03 -29.55
CA ALA A 93 2.57 -27.04 -30.51
C ALA A 93 3.02 -25.60 -30.21
N PHE A 94 3.64 -25.35 -29.06
CA PHE A 94 3.99 -24.01 -28.60
C PHE A 94 5.50 -23.85 -28.45
N GLN A 95 5.99 -22.65 -28.77
CA GLN A 95 7.36 -22.22 -28.47
C GLN A 95 7.37 -21.48 -27.14
N TYR A 96 8.15 -21.98 -26.20
CA TYR A 96 8.28 -21.43 -24.85
C TYR A 96 9.63 -20.72 -24.72
N GLU A 97 9.76 -19.58 -25.37
CA GLU A 97 10.99 -18.82 -25.40
C GLU A 97 10.75 -17.35 -25.02
N ASN A 98 11.70 -16.78 -24.33
CA ASN A 98 11.77 -15.34 -24.05
C ASN A 98 10.51 -14.76 -23.37
N TRP A 99 10.10 -15.36 -22.25
CA TRP A 99 9.07 -14.75 -21.41
C TRP A 99 9.67 -13.92 -20.29
N ASP A 100 8.96 -12.88 -19.86
CA ASP A 100 9.19 -12.21 -18.59
C ASP A 100 8.34 -12.86 -17.49
N LEU A 101 7.11 -13.21 -17.79
CA LEU A 101 6.20 -13.91 -16.88
C LEU A 101 5.50 -15.06 -17.62
N PHE A 102 5.60 -16.26 -17.06
CA PHE A 102 4.87 -17.43 -17.54
C PHE A 102 3.61 -17.61 -16.69
N ILE A 103 2.45 -17.66 -17.31
CA ILE A 103 1.18 -17.85 -16.61
C ILE A 103 0.77 -19.31 -16.70
N GLU A 104 0.72 -19.99 -15.57
CA GLU A 104 0.17 -21.34 -15.46
C GLU A 104 -1.31 -21.29 -15.14
N ARG A 105 -2.11 -22.02 -15.90
CA ARG A 105 -3.55 -22.10 -15.72
C ARG A 105 -3.93 -23.27 -14.83
N SER A 106 -5.03 -23.15 -14.08
CA SER A 106 -5.57 -24.25 -13.27
C SER A 106 -6.10 -25.40 -14.14
N SER A 107 -6.47 -25.10 -15.39
CA SER A 107 -6.89 -26.08 -16.38
C SER A 107 -5.75 -26.87 -17.00
N ALA A 108 -4.49 -26.50 -16.73
CA ALA A 108 -3.33 -27.25 -17.23
C ALA A 108 -3.31 -28.68 -16.65
N PHE A 109 -2.94 -29.62 -17.47
CA PHE A 109 -2.92 -31.04 -17.09
C PHE A 109 -1.70 -31.74 -17.67
N SER A 110 -1.24 -32.80 -16.99
CA SER A 110 -0.23 -33.71 -17.50
C SER A 110 -0.89 -34.86 -18.27
N ASN A 111 -0.36 -35.20 -19.42
CA ASN A 111 -0.94 -36.19 -20.31
C ASN A 111 0.11 -37.20 -20.84
N CYS A 112 1.10 -37.49 -20.05
CA CYS A 112 2.16 -38.42 -20.35
C CYS A 112 2.35 -39.41 -19.21
N TYR A 113 3.49 -40.11 -19.18
CA TYR A 113 3.81 -41.03 -18.10
C TYR A 113 3.80 -40.30 -16.75
N PRO A 114 3.14 -40.87 -15.71
CA PRO A 114 3.06 -40.18 -14.42
C PRO A 114 4.46 -40.05 -13.80
N TYR A 115 4.74 -38.84 -13.34
CA TYR A 115 6.05 -38.51 -12.76
C TYR A 115 5.89 -37.69 -11.48
N ASP A 116 6.96 -37.67 -10.70
CA ASP A 116 7.13 -36.76 -9.56
C ASP A 116 8.51 -36.11 -9.63
N ILE A 117 8.66 -34.98 -9.02
CA ILE A 117 9.92 -34.25 -8.96
C ILE A 117 10.20 -33.92 -7.50
N PRO A 118 11.21 -34.55 -6.88
CA PRO A 118 11.70 -34.08 -5.59
C PRO A 118 12.21 -32.65 -5.70
N ASN A 119 11.77 -31.79 -4.79
CA ASN A 119 12.03 -30.35 -4.85
C ASN A 119 11.47 -29.68 -6.11
N TYR A 120 10.22 -29.99 -6.43
CA TYR A 120 9.50 -29.43 -7.59
C TYR A 120 9.55 -27.90 -7.65
N ALA A 121 9.30 -27.23 -6.52
CA ALA A 121 9.31 -25.78 -6.44
C ALA A 121 10.67 -25.18 -6.83
N SER A 122 11.78 -25.82 -6.43
CA SER A 122 13.13 -25.38 -6.78
C SER A 122 13.40 -25.45 -8.27
N LEU A 123 13.05 -26.55 -8.92
CA LEU A 123 13.22 -26.70 -10.37
C LEU A 123 12.33 -25.71 -11.14
N ARG A 124 11.08 -25.59 -10.73
CA ARG A 124 10.14 -24.63 -11.32
C ARG A 124 10.70 -23.21 -11.22
N SER A 125 11.24 -22.82 -10.09
CA SER A 125 11.84 -21.50 -9.86
C SER A 125 13.07 -21.28 -10.75
N ILE A 126 13.97 -22.24 -10.85
CA ILE A 126 15.18 -22.15 -11.70
C ILE A 126 14.80 -21.96 -13.16
N VAL A 127 13.87 -22.75 -13.66
CA VAL A 127 13.43 -22.69 -15.06
C VAL A 127 12.66 -21.39 -15.34
N ALA A 128 11.81 -20.98 -14.43
CA ALA A 128 11.05 -19.72 -14.57
C ALA A 128 11.98 -18.51 -14.64
N SER A 129 12.98 -18.45 -13.80
CA SER A 129 13.95 -17.34 -13.78
C SER A 129 14.84 -17.29 -15.01
N SER A 130 15.03 -18.40 -15.67
CA SER A 130 15.76 -18.48 -16.94
C SER A 130 15.04 -17.75 -18.08
N GLY A 131 13.72 -17.72 -18.07
CA GLY A 131 12.91 -17.01 -19.07
C GLY A 131 12.91 -17.65 -20.46
N THR A 132 13.42 -18.88 -20.58
CA THR A 132 13.45 -19.60 -21.85
C THR A 132 13.57 -21.11 -21.63
N LEU A 133 12.97 -21.89 -22.53
CA LEU A 133 13.15 -23.32 -22.64
C LEU A 133 13.97 -23.67 -23.90
N GLU A 134 15.02 -22.92 -24.17
CA GLU A 134 15.92 -23.17 -25.29
C GLU A 134 16.67 -24.50 -25.06
N PHE A 135 16.32 -25.50 -25.83
CA PHE A 135 16.88 -26.85 -25.74
C PHE A 135 17.86 -27.10 -26.86
N THR A 136 19.02 -27.66 -26.51
CA THR A 136 20.01 -28.13 -27.46
C THR A 136 20.25 -29.61 -27.27
N ALA A 137 19.98 -30.40 -28.30
CA ALA A 137 20.25 -31.82 -28.27
C ALA A 137 21.75 -32.10 -28.29
N GLU A 138 22.16 -33.12 -27.53
CA GLU A 138 23.54 -33.59 -27.49
C GLU A 138 23.62 -35.08 -27.86
N GLY A 139 24.74 -35.46 -28.47
CA GLY A 139 24.97 -36.81 -28.90
C GLY A 139 25.54 -37.71 -27.80
N PHE A 140 24.68 -38.10 -26.85
CA PHE A 140 25.06 -39.13 -25.88
C PHE A 140 25.15 -40.50 -26.54
N THR A 141 26.19 -41.25 -26.22
CA THR A 141 26.39 -42.62 -26.74
C THR A 141 25.88 -43.66 -25.76
N TRP A 142 24.71 -44.19 -26.03
CA TRP A 142 24.10 -45.25 -25.22
C TRP A 142 24.32 -46.59 -25.89
N THR A 143 25.45 -47.24 -25.55
CA THR A 143 25.88 -48.51 -26.20
C THR A 143 25.26 -49.70 -25.48
N GLY A 144 24.66 -50.62 -26.23
CA GLY A 144 24.13 -51.88 -25.73
C GLY A 144 22.76 -51.79 -25.07
N VAL A 145 22.05 -50.70 -25.24
CA VAL A 145 20.68 -50.49 -24.73
C VAL A 145 19.75 -50.00 -25.84
N THR A 146 18.47 -50.26 -25.66
CA THR A 146 17.42 -49.75 -26.56
C THR A 146 17.01 -48.37 -26.13
N GLN A 147 17.05 -47.44 -27.05
CA GLN A 147 16.65 -46.03 -26.83
C GLN A 147 15.17 -45.82 -27.22
N ASN A 148 14.66 -44.65 -26.89
CA ASN A 148 13.33 -44.20 -27.30
C ASN A 148 12.19 -45.09 -26.80
N GLY A 149 12.24 -45.46 -25.54
CA GLY A 149 11.16 -46.18 -24.88
C GLY A 149 9.85 -45.40 -24.98
N ARG A 150 8.75 -46.10 -25.11
CA ARG A 150 7.42 -45.55 -25.34
C ARG A 150 6.42 -46.07 -24.34
N SER A 151 5.34 -45.30 -24.12
CA SER A 151 4.24 -45.72 -23.27
C SER A 151 2.90 -45.42 -23.93
N GLY A 152 1.93 -46.30 -23.72
CA GLY A 152 0.56 -46.08 -24.16
C GLY A 152 -0.18 -44.98 -23.38
N SER A 153 0.36 -44.57 -22.23
CA SER A 153 -0.16 -43.46 -21.46
C SER A 153 0.32 -42.09 -21.95
N CYS A 154 1.26 -42.07 -22.92
CA CYS A 154 1.85 -40.85 -23.45
C CYS A 154 1.78 -40.88 -24.98
N LYS A 155 0.61 -40.60 -25.54
CA LYS A 155 0.40 -40.66 -26.98
C LYS A 155 0.67 -39.32 -27.66
N ARG A 156 1.45 -39.37 -28.75
CA ARG A 156 1.67 -38.25 -29.66
C ARG A 156 0.92 -38.55 -30.95
N GLY A 157 -0.26 -37.95 -31.08
CA GLY A 157 -1.23 -38.38 -32.09
C GLY A 157 -1.86 -39.73 -31.71
N SER A 158 -1.81 -40.71 -32.59
CA SER A 158 -2.30 -42.08 -32.37
C SER A 158 -1.21 -43.06 -31.93
N ALA A 159 0.07 -42.62 -31.94
CA ALA A 159 1.22 -43.49 -31.63
C ALA A 159 1.65 -43.33 -30.19
N ASP A 160 2.08 -44.43 -29.60
CA ASP A 160 2.76 -44.43 -28.28
C ASP A 160 4.05 -43.61 -28.37
N SER A 161 4.28 -42.77 -27.37
CA SER A 161 5.40 -41.85 -27.33
C SER A 161 5.92 -41.70 -25.91
N PHE A 162 6.73 -40.69 -25.70
CA PHE A 162 7.28 -40.30 -24.41
C PHE A 162 7.56 -38.80 -24.38
N PHE A 163 8.07 -38.31 -23.26
CA PHE A 163 8.53 -36.92 -23.16
C PHE A 163 9.60 -36.63 -24.22
N SER A 164 9.46 -35.58 -24.98
CA SER A 164 10.36 -35.27 -26.09
C SER A 164 11.78 -34.90 -25.67
N ARG A 165 11.97 -34.48 -24.42
CA ARG A 165 13.28 -34.10 -23.87
C ARG A 165 13.98 -35.18 -23.07
N LEU A 166 13.34 -36.33 -22.91
CA LEU A 166 13.86 -37.48 -22.18
C LEU A 166 13.97 -38.71 -23.09
N ASN A 167 14.95 -39.57 -22.80
CA ASN A 167 15.21 -40.80 -23.52
C ASN A 167 15.08 -41.98 -22.56
N TRP A 168 14.02 -42.76 -22.71
CA TRP A 168 13.80 -43.94 -21.88
C TRP A 168 14.64 -45.09 -22.41
N LEU A 169 15.66 -45.50 -21.64
CA LEU A 169 16.58 -46.58 -22.00
C LEU A 169 16.09 -47.90 -21.39
N THR A 170 16.01 -48.91 -22.21
CA THR A 170 15.60 -50.27 -21.82
C THR A 170 16.61 -51.30 -22.33
N LYS A 171 16.45 -52.56 -21.96
CA LYS A 171 17.32 -53.65 -22.42
C LYS A 171 17.40 -53.75 -23.95
N SER A 172 18.54 -54.18 -24.47
CA SER A 172 18.71 -54.61 -25.85
C SER A 172 18.96 -56.10 -25.87
N GLY A 173 18.04 -56.87 -26.48
CA GLY A 173 18.07 -58.32 -26.42
C GLY A 173 17.87 -58.82 -24.98
N SER A 174 18.88 -59.51 -24.42
CA SER A 174 18.88 -60.02 -23.06
C SER A 174 19.89 -59.33 -22.14
N SER A 175 20.38 -58.18 -22.51
CA SER A 175 21.39 -57.47 -21.74
C SER A 175 21.08 -55.99 -21.55
N TYR A 176 21.51 -55.50 -20.40
CA TYR A 176 21.58 -54.09 -20.08
C TYR A 176 22.95 -53.83 -19.44
N PRO A 177 23.97 -53.47 -20.23
CA PRO A 177 25.30 -53.25 -19.69
C PRO A 177 25.34 -51.98 -18.83
N THR A 178 26.32 -51.88 -17.95
CA THR A 178 26.56 -50.67 -17.19
C THR A 178 26.90 -49.52 -18.14
N LEU A 179 26.13 -48.45 -18.04
CA LEU A 179 26.29 -47.23 -18.84
C LEU A 179 27.24 -46.28 -18.12
N ASN A 180 28.20 -45.74 -18.86
CA ASN A 180 29.14 -44.75 -18.35
C ASN A 180 29.38 -43.70 -19.45
N VAL A 181 28.75 -42.55 -19.31
CA VAL A 181 28.75 -41.51 -20.33
C VAL A 181 29.17 -40.20 -19.69
N THR A 182 29.95 -39.42 -20.43
CA THR A 182 30.40 -38.08 -20.01
C THR A 182 30.07 -37.05 -21.07
N MET A 183 29.77 -35.81 -20.61
CA MET A 183 29.51 -34.69 -21.49
C MET A 183 30.10 -33.41 -20.88
N PRO A 184 31.18 -32.88 -21.47
CA PRO A 184 31.79 -31.65 -20.95
C PRO A 184 30.95 -30.41 -21.30
N ASN A 185 31.03 -29.41 -20.45
CA ASN A 185 30.48 -28.10 -20.74
C ASN A 185 31.58 -27.13 -21.22
N ASN A 186 31.70 -27.01 -22.54
CA ASN A 186 32.65 -26.12 -23.19
C ASN A 186 32.04 -24.75 -23.53
N LYS A 187 30.81 -24.49 -23.09
CA LYS A 187 30.11 -23.25 -23.31
C LYS A 187 30.39 -22.23 -22.19
N ASN A 188 30.02 -21.00 -22.40
CA ASN A 188 30.19 -19.89 -21.44
C ASN A 188 28.97 -19.65 -20.57
N PHE A 189 28.04 -20.58 -20.52
CA PHE A 189 26.81 -20.51 -19.73
C PHE A 189 26.57 -21.85 -19.00
N ASP A 190 25.72 -21.81 -17.99
CA ASP A 190 25.32 -23.02 -17.26
C ASP A 190 24.38 -23.85 -18.11
N LYS A 191 24.64 -25.17 -18.11
CA LYS A 191 23.75 -26.15 -18.74
C LYS A 191 22.88 -26.84 -17.70
N LEU A 192 21.58 -26.91 -17.96
CA LEU A 192 20.63 -27.66 -17.12
C LEU A 192 20.30 -28.99 -17.83
N TYR A 193 20.66 -30.08 -17.18
CA TYR A 193 20.29 -31.43 -17.62
C TYR A 193 19.15 -31.94 -16.78
N ILE A 194 18.09 -32.39 -17.45
CA ILE A 194 16.94 -33.02 -16.83
C ILE A 194 17.01 -34.51 -17.13
N TRP A 195 17.01 -35.33 -16.11
CA TRP A 195 17.07 -36.78 -16.19
C TRP A 195 16.16 -37.37 -15.15
N GLY A 196 16.00 -38.69 -15.16
CA GLY A 196 15.13 -39.36 -14.21
C GLY A 196 15.46 -40.81 -13.98
N ILE A 197 14.73 -41.39 -13.05
CA ILE A 197 14.75 -42.81 -12.76
C ILE A 197 13.34 -43.39 -12.86
N HIS A 198 13.21 -44.55 -13.51
CA HIS A 198 11.95 -45.27 -13.61
C HIS A 198 11.76 -46.18 -12.40
N HIS A 199 10.61 -46.08 -11.75
CA HIS A 199 10.18 -46.96 -10.67
C HIS A 199 9.12 -47.92 -11.21
N PRO A 200 9.49 -49.19 -11.51
CA PRO A 200 8.54 -50.18 -12.02
C PRO A 200 7.45 -50.53 -10.99
N SER A 201 6.33 -50.99 -11.48
CA SER A 201 5.21 -51.41 -10.62
C SER A 201 5.43 -52.76 -9.95
N SER A 202 6.33 -53.59 -10.48
CA SER A 202 6.63 -54.93 -9.95
C SER A 202 8.05 -55.34 -10.27
N THR A 203 8.55 -56.38 -9.57
CA THR A 203 9.85 -56.98 -9.84
C THR A 203 9.89 -57.63 -11.22
N GLN A 204 8.77 -58.15 -11.74
CA GLN A 204 8.66 -58.69 -13.10
C GLN A 204 8.87 -57.59 -14.14
N GLU A 205 8.28 -56.43 -13.97
CA GLU A 205 8.48 -55.28 -14.86
C GLU A 205 9.94 -54.81 -14.80
N GLN A 206 10.55 -54.79 -13.62
CA GLN A 206 11.95 -54.43 -13.43
C GLN A 206 12.87 -55.31 -14.27
N THR A 207 12.75 -56.63 -14.15
CA THR A 207 13.59 -57.58 -14.89
C THR A 207 13.25 -57.63 -16.37
N LYS A 208 12.00 -57.43 -16.74
CA LYS A 208 11.56 -57.36 -18.14
C LYS A 208 12.15 -56.16 -18.87
N LEU A 209 12.29 -55.03 -18.21
CA LEU A 209 12.77 -53.78 -18.83
C LEU A 209 14.30 -53.62 -18.73
N TYR A 210 14.92 -54.03 -17.62
CA TYR A 210 16.30 -53.66 -17.32
C TYR A 210 17.21 -54.83 -17.01
N ILE A 211 16.69 -56.05 -16.99
CA ILE A 211 17.43 -57.30 -16.66
C ILE A 211 17.87 -57.35 -15.20
N GLN A 212 18.52 -56.30 -14.70
CA GLN A 212 19.01 -56.22 -13.33
C GLN A 212 17.85 -56.20 -12.33
N GLU A 213 17.93 -56.95 -11.24
CA GLU A 213 16.89 -56.98 -10.20
C GLU A 213 16.78 -55.64 -9.44
N SER A 214 17.90 -54.94 -9.36
CA SER A 214 17.93 -53.58 -8.77
C SER A 214 18.78 -52.69 -9.64
N GLY A 215 18.18 -51.61 -10.13
CA GLY A 215 18.88 -50.59 -10.89
C GLY A 215 19.55 -49.53 -10.00
N ARG A 216 20.32 -48.70 -10.62
CA ARG A 216 20.96 -47.56 -9.97
C ARG A 216 21.28 -46.51 -11.03
N VAL A 217 21.08 -45.25 -10.68
CA VAL A 217 21.49 -44.10 -11.49
C VAL A 217 22.37 -43.19 -10.64
N THR A 218 23.58 -42.92 -11.12
CA THR A 218 24.51 -41.98 -10.51
C THR A 218 24.82 -40.88 -11.51
N VAL A 219 24.51 -39.66 -11.18
CA VAL A 219 24.83 -38.49 -11.99
C VAL A 219 25.70 -37.56 -11.16
N SER A 220 26.88 -37.24 -11.70
CA SER A 220 27.86 -36.43 -10.97
C SER A 220 28.49 -35.35 -11.85
N THR A 221 28.96 -34.34 -11.18
CA THR A 221 29.85 -33.31 -11.72
C THR A 221 31.07 -33.22 -10.81
N LYS A 222 32.01 -32.34 -11.09
CA LYS A 222 33.12 -32.08 -10.17
C LYS A 222 32.66 -31.53 -8.82
N ARG A 223 31.43 -30.94 -8.76
CA ARG A 223 30.88 -30.23 -7.59
C ARG A 223 29.87 -31.03 -6.80
N SER A 224 29.20 -31.99 -7.43
CA SER A 224 28.11 -32.75 -6.80
C SER A 224 27.99 -34.14 -7.32
N GLN A 225 27.40 -35.02 -6.53
CA GLN A 225 27.07 -36.39 -6.92
C GLN A 225 25.69 -36.74 -6.37
N GLN A 226 24.87 -37.35 -7.22
CA GLN A 226 23.55 -37.86 -6.86
C GLN A 226 23.48 -39.33 -7.25
N THR A 227 23.09 -40.18 -6.31
CA THR A 227 22.86 -41.59 -6.56
C THR A 227 21.43 -41.94 -6.16
N ILE A 228 20.66 -42.46 -7.10
CA ILE A 228 19.26 -42.80 -6.92
C ILE A 228 19.05 -44.27 -7.18
N ILE A 229 18.32 -44.91 -6.29
CA ILE A 229 17.93 -46.34 -6.40
C ILE A 229 16.42 -46.40 -6.60
N PRO A 230 15.90 -47.20 -7.56
CA PRO A 230 14.48 -47.29 -7.79
C PRO A 230 13.73 -47.94 -6.63
N ASN A 231 12.54 -47.46 -6.36
CA ASN A 231 11.59 -48.10 -5.44
C ASN A 231 10.58 -48.90 -6.26
N ILE A 232 10.70 -50.20 -6.24
CA ILE A 232 9.81 -51.11 -6.98
C ILE A 232 8.55 -51.30 -6.14
N GLY A 233 7.39 -51.08 -6.73
CA GLY A 233 6.10 -51.27 -6.08
C GLY A 233 4.95 -50.64 -6.84
N SER A 234 3.76 -51.18 -6.61
CA SER A 234 2.55 -50.66 -7.25
C SER A 234 2.09 -49.38 -6.56
N ARG A 235 1.84 -48.36 -7.34
CA ARG A 235 1.30 -47.08 -6.91
C ARG A 235 -0.13 -46.89 -7.41
N PRO A 236 -0.88 -45.90 -6.91
CA PRO A 236 -2.22 -45.62 -7.43
C PRO A 236 -2.21 -45.45 -8.94
N TRP A 237 -3.24 -45.98 -9.58
CA TRP A 237 -3.36 -46.05 -11.03
C TRP A 237 -3.60 -44.64 -11.62
N ILE A 238 -2.67 -44.17 -12.44
CA ILE A 238 -2.78 -42.87 -13.14
C ILE A 238 -2.57 -43.13 -14.63
N ARG A 239 -3.54 -42.77 -15.44
CA ARG A 239 -3.54 -42.95 -16.91
C ARG A 239 -3.11 -44.35 -17.35
N GLY A 240 -3.54 -45.36 -16.61
CA GLY A 240 -3.21 -46.75 -16.89
C GLY A 240 -1.84 -47.22 -16.40
N GLN A 241 -1.17 -46.45 -15.57
CA GLN A 241 0.17 -46.80 -15.07
C GLN A 241 0.21 -46.84 -13.55
N SER A 242 0.80 -47.87 -12.98
CA SER A 242 1.15 -47.98 -11.56
C SER A 242 2.64 -47.77 -11.28
N GLY A 243 3.46 -47.69 -12.30
CA GLY A 243 4.85 -47.22 -12.20
C GLY A 243 4.92 -45.70 -12.16
N ARG A 244 6.10 -45.17 -11.84
CA ARG A 244 6.37 -43.72 -11.81
C ARG A 244 7.76 -43.43 -12.36
N ILE A 245 7.97 -42.18 -12.74
CA ILE A 245 9.28 -41.63 -13.03
C ILE A 245 9.55 -40.53 -12.04
N SER A 246 10.68 -40.58 -11.34
CA SER A 246 11.18 -39.47 -10.55
C SER A 246 12.16 -38.66 -11.38
N ILE A 247 11.89 -37.37 -11.50
CA ILE A 247 12.69 -36.45 -12.31
C ILE A 247 13.66 -35.70 -11.40
N TYR A 248 14.91 -35.63 -11.84
CA TYR A 248 16.00 -34.90 -11.19
C TYR A 248 16.65 -33.94 -12.18
N TRP A 249 17.50 -33.07 -11.68
CA TRP A 249 18.26 -32.18 -12.53
C TRP A 249 19.69 -32.01 -12.04
N THR A 250 20.56 -31.65 -12.97
CA THR A 250 21.95 -31.33 -12.70
C THR A 250 22.35 -30.10 -13.48
N ILE A 251 22.93 -29.11 -12.79
CA ILE A 251 23.49 -27.92 -13.42
C ILE A 251 24.97 -28.12 -13.60
N VAL A 252 25.45 -28.01 -14.85
CA VAL A 252 26.85 -28.16 -15.20
C VAL A 252 27.41 -26.78 -15.51
N LYS A 253 28.30 -26.30 -14.64
CA LYS A 253 28.96 -25.00 -14.79
C LYS A 253 29.94 -25.01 -15.95
N PRO A 254 30.30 -23.85 -16.54
CA PRO A 254 31.34 -23.77 -17.56
C PRO A 254 32.65 -24.39 -17.08
N GLY A 255 33.24 -25.25 -17.90
CA GLY A 255 34.46 -25.98 -17.59
C GLY A 255 34.30 -27.24 -16.74
N ASP A 256 33.08 -27.54 -16.31
CA ASP A 256 32.77 -28.80 -15.60
C ASP A 256 32.31 -29.88 -16.58
N ILE A 257 32.12 -31.07 -16.09
CA ILE A 257 31.74 -32.23 -16.89
C ILE A 257 30.58 -32.98 -16.23
N LEU A 258 29.58 -33.37 -17.02
CA LEU A 258 28.52 -34.26 -16.61
C LEU A 258 28.98 -35.72 -16.75
N MET A 259 28.82 -36.52 -15.70
CA MET A 259 29.12 -37.96 -15.70
C MET A 259 27.86 -38.72 -15.29
N ILE A 260 27.41 -39.63 -16.15
CA ILE A 260 26.25 -40.49 -15.90
C ILE A 260 26.71 -41.94 -15.87
N ASN A 261 26.44 -42.64 -14.76
CA ASN A 261 26.68 -44.05 -14.58
C ASN A 261 25.37 -44.73 -14.16
N SER A 262 24.97 -45.77 -14.84
CA SER A 262 23.73 -46.51 -14.54
C SER A 262 23.82 -47.98 -14.97
N ASN A 263 23.21 -48.83 -14.19
CA ASN A 263 23.03 -50.25 -14.51
C ASN A 263 21.55 -50.63 -14.73
N GLY A 264 20.68 -49.68 -14.78
CA GLY A 264 19.25 -49.88 -15.00
C GLY A 264 18.41 -48.71 -14.57
N ASN A 265 17.20 -48.65 -15.05
CA ASN A 265 16.16 -47.69 -14.69
C ASN A 265 16.43 -46.21 -15.09
N LEU A 266 17.45 -45.94 -15.89
CA LEU A 266 17.78 -44.61 -16.31
C LEU A 266 16.77 -44.09 -17.35
N VAL A 267 16.23 -42.92 -17.08
CA VAL A 267 15.56 -42.07 -18.07
C VAL A 267 16.53 -40.94 -18.39
N ALA A 268 17.21 -41.07 -19.53
CA ALA A 268 18.36 -40.26 -19.88
C ALA A 268 17.96 -38.86 -20.42
N PRO A 269 18.83 -37.86 -20.25
CA PRO A 269 18.63 -36.59 -20.94
C PRO A 269 18.91 -36.72 -22.44
N ARG A 270 18.21 -35.98 -23.29
CA ARG A 270 18.54 -35.87 -24.72
C ARG A 270 19.45 -34.69 -25.03
N GLY A 271 19.62 -33.80 -24.11
CA GLY A 271 20.42 -32.61 -24.24
C GLY A 271 20.29 -31.70 -23.02
N TYR A 272 20.51 -30.45 -23.19
CA TYR A 272 20.48 -29.48 -22.10
C TYR A 272 19.61 -28.29 -22.42
N PHE A 273 19.14 -27.64 -21.35
CA PHE A 273 18.52 -26.32 -21.41
C PHE A 273 19.58 -25.26 -21.05
N LYS A 274 19.64 -24.20 -21.82
CA LYS A 274 20.48 -23.06 -21.51
C LYS A 274 19.88 -22.28 -20.34
N LEU A 275 20.63 -22.14 -19.27
CA LEU A 275 20.22 -21.29 -18.15
C LEU A 275 20.71 -19.87 -18.35
N LYS A 276 19.79 -18.93 -18.12
CA LYS A 276 20.07 -17.50 -18.06
C LYS A 276 19.68 -16.99 -16.67
N THR A 277 20.47 -16.08 -16.12
CA THR A 277 20.06 -15.32 -14.94
C THR A 277 19.23 -14.14 -15.38
N GLY A 278 18.03 -13.99 -14.87
CA GLY A 278 17.15 -12.93 -15.30
C GLY A 278 16.04 -12.61 -14.30
N LYS A 279 15.21 -11.68 -14.72
CA LYS A 279 14.06 -11.18 -13.95
C LYS A 279 12.78 -11.98 -14.21
N SER A 280 12.84 -13.00 -15.02
CA SER A 280 11.68 -13.80 -15.41
C SER A 280 11.15 -14.61 -14.24
N SER A 281 9.86 -14.88 -14.26
CA SER A 281 9.17 -15.62 -13.21
C SER A 281 8.00 -16.43 -13.78
N VAL A 282 7.31 -17.14 -12.91
CA VAL A 282 6.10 -17.91 -13.21
C VAL A 282 5.03 -17.59 -12.17
N MET A 283 3.79 -17.58 -12.61
CA MET A 283 2.65 -17.25 -11.76
C MET A 283 1.45 -18.13 -12.13
N ARG A 284 0.72 -18.59 -11.12
CA ARG A 284 -0.55 -19.29 -11.33
C ARG A 284 -1.68 -18.29 -11.36
N SER A 285 -2.43 -18.26 -12.45
CA SER A 285 -3.58 -17.35 -12.59
C SER A 285 -4.53 -17.86 -13.67
N ASP A 286 -5.83 -17.71 -13.43
CA ASP A 286 -6.89 -18.00 -14.42
C ASP A 286 -7.43 -16.73 -15.09
N VAL A 287 -6.86 -15.58 -14.79
CA VAL A 287 -7.27 -14.30 -15.34
C VAL A 287 -6.82 -14.18 -16.80
N PRO A 288 -7.70 -13.75 -17.72
CA PRO A 288 -7.34 -13.62 -19.13
C PRO A 288 -6.28 -12.53 -19.36
N ILE A 289 -5.43 -12.76 -20.36
CA ILE A 289 -4.42 -11.81 -20.81
C ILE A 289 -5.05 -10.93 -21.89
N ASP A 290 -4.84 -9.62 -21.80
CA ASP A 290 -5.38 -8.66 -22.75
C ASP A 290 -4.34 -7.56 -23.08
N ILE A 291 -4.63 -6.81 -24.11
CA ILE A 291 -3.78 -5.69 -24.54
C ILE A 291 -4.11 -4.48 -23.66
N CYS A 292 -3.25 -4.21 -22.71
CA CYS A 292 -3.31 -3.04 -21.85
C CYS A 292 -1.93 -2.75 -21.28
N VAL A 293 -1.77 -1.61 -20.63
CA VAL A 293 -0.50 -1.19 -20.01
C VAL A 293 -0.63 -1.23 -18.49
N SER A 294 0.25 -1.96 -17.84
CA SER A 294 0.38 -1.98 -16.39
C SER A 294 1.77 -2.46 -16.02
N GLU A 295 2.35 -1.87 -14.99
CA GLU A 295 3.67 -2.26 -14.48
C GLU A 295 3.57 -3.27 -13.34
N CYS A 296 2.40 -3.56 -12.83
CA CYS A 296 2.18 -4.51 -11.74
C CYS A 296 1.18 -5.59 -12.13
N ILE A 297 1.60 -6.84 -12.00
CA ILE A 297 0.78 -8.02 -12.29
C ILE A 297 0.60 -8.85 -11.04
N THR A 298 -0.64 -9.24 -10.76
CA THR A 298 -1.00 -10.17 -9.69
C THR A 298 -1.78 -11.36 -10.26
N PRO A 299 -1.91 -12.47 -9.51
CA PRO A 299 -2.77 -13.58 -9.93
C PRO A 299 -4.24 -13.21 -10.14
N ASN A 300 -4.68 -12.10 -9.58
CA ASN A 300 -6.05 -11.59 -9.73
C ASN A 300 -6.21 -10.64 -10.91
N GLY A 301 -5.14 -10.36 -11.62
CA GLY A 301 -5.07 -9.42 -12.73
C GLY A 301 -4.06 -8.31 -12.47
N SER A 302 -3.87 -7.45 -13.46
CA SER A 302 -3.03 -6.27 -13.33
C SER A 302 -3.67 -5.26 -12.40
N ILE A 303 -2.83 -4.55 -11.65
CA ILE A 303 -3.27 -3.48 -10.74
C ILE A 303 -2.48 -2.19 -11.01
N SER A 304 -3.06 -1.07 -10.64
CA SER A 304 -2.38 0.22 -10.65
C SER A 304 -1.32 0.27 -9.55
N ASN A 305 -0.20 0.91 -9.82
CA ASN A 305 0.88 1.14 -8.86
C ASN A 305 0.96 2.61 -8.38
N ASP A 306 -0.12 3.37 -8.55
CA ASP A 306 -0.20 4.77 -8.12
C ASP A 306 -0.23 4.90 -6.59
N LYS A 307 -0.71 3.88 -5.91
CA LYS A 307 -0.82 3.84 -4.45
C LYS A 307 0.34 3.06 -3.84
N PRO A 308 0.77 3.40 -2.62
CA PRO A 308 1.91 2.73 -1.99
C PRO A 308 1.62 1.32 -1.47
N PHE A 309 0.36 0.99 -1.25
CA PHE A 309 -0.06 -0.30 -0.69
C PHE A 309 -1.14 -0.94 -1.54
N GLN A 310 -1.26 -2.26 -1.44
CA GLN A 310 -2.32 -3.02 -2.09
C GLN A 310 -2.81 -4.15 -1.17
N ASN A 311 -4.05 -4.54 -1.36
CA ASN A 311 -4.67 -5.68 -0.68
C ASN A 311 -5.30 -6.65 -1.69
N VAL A 312 -4.74 -6.75 -2.87
CA VAL A 312 -5.25 -7.62 -3.92
C VAL A 312 -4.65 -9.02 -3.80
N ASN A 313 -3.34 -9.12 -3.80
CA ASN A 313 -2.65 -10.40 -3.68
C ASN A 313 -1.20 -10.19 -3.20
N LYS A 314 -0.74 -11.07 -2.32
CA LYS A 314 0.65 -11.07 -1.85
C LYS A 314 1.65 -11.50 -2.92
N VAL A 315 1.20 -12.25 -3.92
CA VAL A 315 2.00 -12.63 -5.09
C VAL A 315 1.93 -11.52 -6.12
N THR A 316 3.08 -11.00 -6.51
CA THR A 316 3.17 -9.86 -7.44
C THR A 316 4.34 -10.04 -8.38
N TYR A 317 4.27 -9.36 -9.53
CA TYR A 317 5.37 -9.25 -10.48
C TYR A 317 5.45 -7.83 -11.02
N GLY A 318 6.65 -7.25 -11.01
CA GLY A 318 6.90 -5.91 -11.52
C GLY A 318 7.04 -4.85 -10.44
N LYS A 319 6.73 -3.61 -10.80
CA LYS A 319 6.68 -2.48 -9.87
C LYS A 319 5.33 -2.46 -9.16
N CYS A 320 5.28 -3.05 -8.00
CA CYS A 320 4.04 -3.26 -7.28
C CYS A 320 4.01 -2.54 -5.94
N PRO A 321 2.82 -2.08 -5.52
CA PRO A 321 2.60 -1.65 -4.15
C PRO A 321 2.86 -2.81 -3.17
N LYS A 322 3.24 -2.46 -1.95
CA LYS A 322 3.46 -3.44 -0.89
C LYS A 322 2.14 -4.03 -0.44
N TYR A 323 2.12 -5.34 -0.27
CA TYR A 323 0.93 -6.04 0.24
C TYR A 323 0.77 -5.82 1.74
N ILE A 324 -0.42 -5.42 2.14
CA ILE A 324 -0.82 -5.27 3.54
C ILE A 324 -2.17 -5.95 3.79
N ARG A 325 -2.49 -6.22 5.06
CA ARG A 325 -3.73 -6.90 5.43
C ARG A 325 -4.95 -5.99 5.45
N GLN A 326 -4.76 -4.69 5.66
CA GLN A 326 -5.85 -3.72 5.69
C GLN A 326 -6.44 -3.49 4.31
N ASN A 327 -7.78 -3.43 4.23
CA ASN A 327 -8.50 -3.11 2.99
C ASN A 327 -8.46 -1.62 2.67
N THR A 328 -8.31 -0.79 3.67
CA THR A 328 -8.36 0.65 3.53
C THR A 328 -7.42 1.32 4.53
N LEU A 329 -6.71 2.33 4.06
CA LEU A 329 -5.94 3.26 4.87
C LEU A 329 -6.17 4.67 4.29
N LYS A 330 -6.86 5.50 5.06
CA LYS A 330 -7.18 6.87 4.64
C LYS A 330 -6.12 7.84 5.13
N LEU A 331 -5.43 8.49 4.21
CA LEU A 331 -4.49 9.56 4.51
C LEU A 331 -5.21 10.90 4.43
N ALA A 332 -5.18 11.67 5.50
CA ALA A 332 -5.80 12.98 5.54
C ALA A 332 -5.09 13.94 4.56
N THR A 333 -5.85 14.56 3.68
CA THR A 333 -5.40 15.57 2.72
C THR A 333 -6.11 16.90 2.92
N GLY A 334 -6.77 17.04 4.02
CA GLY A 334 -7.48 18.24 4.45
C GLY A 334 -7.37 18.41 5.96
N MET A 335 -7.94 19.50 6.43
CA MET A 335 -7.96 19.82 7.86
C MET A 335 -9.05 19.06 8.60
N ARG A 336 -8.99 19.10 9.92
CA ARG A 336 -10.08 18.60 10.77
C ARG A 336 -11.38 19.30 10.40
N ASN A 337 -12.41 18.52 10.15
CA ASN A 337 -13.71 19.03 9.79
C ASN A 337 -14.52 19.34 11.06
N VAL A 338 -14.76 20.60 11.29
CA VAL A 338 -15.62 21.09 12.37
C VAL A 338 -16.86 21.69 11.74
N PRO A 339 -18.02 21.02 11.81
CA PRO A 339 -19.24 21.53 11.19
C PRO A 339 -19.64 22.89 11.75
N GLU A 340 -20.18 23.75 10.90
CA GLU A 340 -20.70 25.05 11.32
C GLU A 340 -21.89 24.85 12.27
N LYS A 341 -21.75 25.28 13.50
CA LYS A 341 -22.84 25.27 14.46
C LYS A 341 -23.87 26.30 14.06
N GLN A 342 -25.10 25.88 13.80
CA GLN A 342 -26.23 26.78 13.58
C GLN A 342 -26.65 27.43 14.90
N ILE A 343 -25.78 28.21 15.51
CA ILE A 343 -26.20 29.15 16.55
C ILE A 343 -26.73 30.36 15.80
N ARG A 344 -27.94 30.25 15.30
CA ARG A 344 -28.71 31.38 14.87
C ARG A 344 -29.26 32.09 16.10
N GLY A 345 -28.43 32.88 16.76
CA GLY A 345 -28.93 33.97 17.56
C GLY A 345 -29.69 34.91 16.63
N ILE A 346 -30.73 35.55 17.14
CA ILE A 346 -31.61 36.50 16.44
C ILE A 346 -30.80 37.66 15.77
N PHE A 347 -29.51 37.80 16.04
CA PHE A 347 -28.59 38.80 15.54
C PHE A 347 -27.31 38.11 15.05
N GLY A 348 -27.27 37.65 13.83
CA GLY A 348 -26.17 36.99 13.12
C GLY A 348 -24.77 37.17 13.70
N ALA A 349 -24.47 36.52 14.84
CA ALA A 349 -23.16 36.59 15.46
C ALA A 349 -22.14 35.85 14.57
N ILE A 350 -21.07 36.53 14.21
CA ILE A 350 -19.95 35.95 13.50
C ILE A 350 -19.11 35.17 14.50
N ALA A 351 -18.91 33.89 14.27
CA ALA A 351 -18.06 33.04 15.10
C ALA A 351 -16.74 32.74 14.37
N GLY A 352 -15.65 32.63 15.13
CA GLY A 352 -14.32 32.32 14.60
C GLY A 352 -13.96 30.83 14.68
N PHE A 353 -12.71 30.48 14.36
CA PHE A 353 -12.23 29.14 14.20
C PHE A 353 -12.22 28.29 15.49
N ILE A 354 -12.18 28.90 16.67
CA ILE A 354 -12.18 28.19 17.94
C ILE A 354 -13.54 27.53 18.19
N GLU A 355 -14.62 28.10 17.71
CA GLU A 355 -15.97 27.60 17.93
C GLU A 355 -16.40 26.60 16.86
N ASN A 356 -16.16 26.89 15.59
CA ASN A 356 -16.56 26.03 14.47
C ASN A 356 -15.80 26.38 13.18
N GLY A 357 -15.94 25.51 12.14
CA GLY A 357 -15.56 25.82 10.78
C GLY A 357 -16.66 26.57 10.02
N TRP A 358 -16.35 26.97 8.80
CA TRP A 358 -17.27 27.71 7.93
C TRP A 358 -17.59 26.91 6.67
N GLU A 359 -18.78 26.32 6.60
CA GLU A 359 -19.24 25.57 5.43
C GLU A 359 -19.44 26.44 4.19
N GLY A 360 -19.70 27.72 4.40
CA GLY A 360 -19.88 28.70 3.33
C GLY A 360 -18.59 29.17 2.66
N MET A 361 -17.42 28.78 3.18
CA MET A 361 -16.13 29.13 2.57
C MET A 361 -15.73 28.07 1.57
N VAL A 362 -15.87 28.36 0.27
CA VAL A 362 -15.59 27.45 -0.83
C VAL A 362 -14.40 27.87 -1.69
N ASP A 363 -13.88 29.05 -1.51
CA ASP A 363 -12.80 29.66 -2.31
C ASP A 363 -11.41 29.57 -1.66
N GLY A 364 -11.31 28.97 -0.49
CA GLY A 364 -10.06 28.77 0.23
C GLY A 364 -10.23 27.95 1.50
N TRP A 365 -9.11 27.65 2.15
CA TRP A 365 -9.09 26.88 3.41
C TRP A 365 -9.18 27.77 4.63
N TYR A 366 -8.55 28.95 4.58
CA TYR A 366 -8.53 29.93 5.64
C TYR A 366 -9.08 31.26 5.12
N GLY A 367 -9.69 32.02 5.98
CA GLY A 367 -10.23 33.28 5.56
C GLY A 367 -10.74 34.11 6.70
N PHE A 368 -11.42 35.18 6.30
CA PHE A 368 -11.93 36.22 7.17
C PHE A 368 -13.44 36.40 6.98
N ARG A 369 -14.14 36.58 8.10
CA ARG A 369 -15.49 37.13 8.11
C ARG A 369 -15.46 38.43 8.88
N TYR A 370 -16.08 39.47 8.37
CA TYR A 370 -16.09 40.78 8.99
C TYR A 370 -17.47 41.37 9.00
N GLN A 371 -17.68 42.25 9.97
CA GLN A 371 -18.88 43.04 10.12
C GLN A 371 -18.46 44.46 10.43
N ASN A 372 -18.91 45.40 9.61
CA ASN A 372 -18.66 46.83 9.77
C ASN A 372 -19.93 47.62 9.43
N SER A 373 -19.82 48.96 9.38
CA SER A 373 -20.94 49.84 9.05
C SER A 373 -21.50 49.67 7.63
N GLU A 374 -20.73 49.08 6.73
CA GLU A 374 -21.15 48.78 5.35
C GLU A 374 -21.84 47.42 5.20
N GLY A 375 -21.83 46.60 6.25
CA GLY A 375 -22.44 45.27 6.27
C GLY A 375 -21.50 44.18 6.67
N THR A 376 -21.80 42.96 6.24
CA THR A 376 -21.00 41.76 6.51
C THR A 376 -20.35 41.27 5.23
N GLY A 377 -19.19 40.63 5.35
CA GLY A 377 -18.47 40.04 4.22
C GLY A 377 -17.61 38.88 4.61
N GLN A 378 -17.16 38.13 3.62
CA GLN A 378 -16.28 36.98 3.74
C GLN A 378 -15.24 37.03 2.62
N ALA A 379 -14.01 36.69 2.95
CA ALA A 379 -12.95 36.56 1.96
C ALA A 379 -11.96 35.45 2.37
N ALA A 380 -11.49 34.68 1.41
CA ALA A 380 -10.45 33.67 1.63
C ALA A 380 -9.06 34.31 1.68
N ASP A 381 -8.17 33.74 2.49
CA ASP A 381 -6.75 34.07 2.50
C ASP A 381 -5.98 33.06 1.66
N LEU A 382 -5.54 33.50 0.48
CA LEU A 382 -4.91 32.62 -0.49
C LEU A 382 -3.50 32.17 -0.08
N LYS A 383 -2.77 33.02 0.63
CA LYS A 383 -1.38 32.71 1.02
C LYS A 383 -1.29 31.59 2.04
N SER A 384 -2.08 31.65 3.11
CA SER A 384 -2.13 30.58 4.13
C SER A 384 -2.72 29.30 3.58
N THR A 385 -3.74 29.39 2.73
CA THR A 385 -4.35 28.27 2.03
C THR A 385 -3.31 27.53 1.17
N GLN A 386 -2.54 28.28 0.37
CA GLN A 386 -1.51 27.70 -0.48
C GLN A 386 -0.38 27.06 0.34
N ALA A 387 0.02 27.68 1.44
CA ALA A 387 1.05 27.13 2.33
C ALA A 387 0.63 25.77 2.91
N ALA A 388 -0.61 25.63 3.33
CA ALA A 388 -1.14 24.37 3.85
C ALA A 388 -1.24 23.31 2.75
N ILE A 389 -1.74 23.67 1.57
CA ILE A 389 -1.85 22.77 0.42
C ILE A 389 -0.48 22.28 -0.03
N ASP A 390 0.52 23.16 -0.10
CA ASP A 390 1.88 22.79 -0.51
C ASP A 390 2.51 21.77 0.45
N GLN A 391 2.35 21.96 1.75
CA GLN A 391 2.85 21.03 2.76
C GLN A 391 2.18 19.65 2.64
N ILE A 392 0.89 19.59 2.36
CA ILE A 392 0.16 18.33 2.15
C ILE A 392 0.58 17.67 0.86
N ASN A 393 0.78 18.42 -0.23
CA ASN A 393 1.26 17.87 -1.50
C ASN A 393 2.66 17.29 -1.38
N GLU A 394 3.57 17.94 -0.68
CA GLU A 394 4.90 17.40 -0.38
C GLU A 394 4.81 16.09 0.41
N LYS A 395 3.93 16.04 1.40
CA LYS A 395 3.66 14.83 2.17
C LYS A 395 3.15 13.69 1.29
N LEU A 396 2.16 13.96 0.45
CA LEU A 396 1.62 12.98 -0.51
C LEU A 396 2.70 12.43 -1.42
N ASN A 397 3.54 13.30 -1.98
CA ASN A 397 4.63 12.89 -2.86
C ASN A 397 5.62 11.97 -2.13
N ARG A 398 5.97 12.27 -0.89
CA ARG A 398 6.87 11.42 -0.10
C ARG A 398 6.26 10.05 0.23
N VAL A 399 4.98 10.00 0.55
CA VAL A 399 4.29 8.76 0.92
C VAL A 399 4.08 7.86 -0.30
N ILE A 400 3.79 8.43 -1.45
CA ILE A 400 3.45 7.70 -2.68
C ILE A 400 4.68 7.32 -3.51
N GLU A 401 5.82 7.97 -3.31
CA GLU A 401 6.97 8.00 -4.25
C GLU A 401 7.65 6.64 -4.50
N ARG A 402 7.40 5.55 -3.74
CA ARG A 402 8.27 4.38 -3.79
C ARG A 402 7.56 3.06 -3.99
N THR A 403 7.45 2.62 -5.23
CA THR A 403 7.27 1.21 -5.55
C THR A 403 8.64 0.64 -5.99
N ASN A 404 9.02 -0.51 -5.40
CA ASN A 404 10.21 -1.26 -5.80
C ASN A 404 9.83 -2.32 -6.83
N GLU A 405 10.71 -2.54 -7.80
CA GLU A 405 10.57 -3.65 -8.75
C GLU A 405 10.85 -4.98 -8.06
N LYS A 406 9.89 -5.89 -8.12
CA LYS A 406 10.00 -7.27 -7.62
C LYS A 406 9.64 -8.22 -8.75
N PHE A 407 10.62 -8.97 -9.25
CA PHE A 407 10.42 -9.85 -10.38
C PHE A 407 10.35 -11.31 -9.97
N HIS A 408 11.46 -11.93 -9.66
CA HIS A 408 11.50 -13.29 -9.21
C HIS A 408 11.57 -13.33 -7.68
N GLN A 409 10.64 -14.00 -7.03
CA GLN A 409 10.51 -14.07 -5.58
C GLN A 409 10.37 -15.50 -5.12
N ILE A 410 10.55 -15.74 -3.83
CA ILE A 410 10.28 -17.04 -3.21
C ILE A 410 8.79 -17.38 -3.31
N GLU A 411 8.47 -18.67 -3.19
CA GLU A 411 7.09 -19.13 -3.15
C GLU A 411 6.36 -18.56 -1.93
N LYS A 412 5.13 -18.14 -2.15
CA LYS A 412 4.27 -17.51 -1.12
C LYS A 412 2.99 -18.31 -0.86
N GLU A 413 2.61 -19.16 -1.80
CA GLU A 413 1.45 -20.04 -1.71
C GLU A 413 1.91 -21.49 -1.90
N PHE A 414 1.42 -22.39 -1.07
CA PHE A 414 1.84 -23.77 -1.03
C PHE A 414 0.63 -24.69 -1.05
N SER A 415 0.59 -25.61 -2.03
CA SER A 415 -0.46 -26.61 -2.16
C SER A 415 -0.06 -27.97 -1.56
N GLU A 416 1.24 -28.21 -1.34
CA GLU A 416 1.80 -29.44 -0.82
C GLU A 416 2.50 -29.21 0.52
N VAL A 417 2.59 -30.26 1.35
CA VAL A 417 3.29 -30.20 2.64
C VAL A 417 4.73 -30.66 2.44
N GLU A 418 5.67 -29.72 2.42
CA GLU A 418 7.10 -30.00 2.24
C GLU A 418 7.90 -30.03 3.56
N GLY A 419 7.30 -29.66 4.70
CA GLY A 419 7.90 -29.69 6.03
C GLY A 419 8.56 -28.39 6.46
N ARG A 420 9.74 -28.47 7.05
CA ARG A 420 10.39 -27.34 7.75
C ARG A 420 10.68 -26.13 6.86
N ILE A 421 11.18 -26.35 5.64
CA ILE A 421 11.56 -25.24 4.74
C ILE A 421 10.33 -24.44 4.34
N GLN A 422 9.25 -25.13 3.98
CA GLN A 422 7.98 -24.51 3.64
C GLN A 422 7.40 -23.73 4.83
N ASP A 423 7.44 -24.31 6.02
CA ASP A 423 6.97 -23.65 7.24
C ASP A 423 7.78 -22.39 7.55
N LEU A 424 9.09 -22.44 7.34
CA LEU A 424 9.97 -21.29 7.49
C LEU A 424 9.66 -20.19 6.47
N GLU A 425 9.45 -20.56 5.20
CA GLU A 425 9.10 -19.61 4.14
C GLU A 425 7.77 -18.93 4.43
N LYS A 426 6.76 -19.69 4.86
CA LYS A 426 5.47 -19.14 5.30
C LYS A 426 5.63 -18.18 6.47
N TYR A 427 6.39 -18.56 7.46
CA TYR A 427 6.63 -17.73 8.64
C TYR A 427 7.30 -16.41 8.27
N VAL A 428 8.33 -16.46 7.44
CA VAL A 428 9.04 -15.25 6.97
C VAL A 428 8.10 -14.34 6.19
N GLU A 429 7.32 -14.89 5.28
CA GLU A 429 6.39 -14.10 4.46
C GLU A 429 5.27 -13.50 5.31
N ASP A 430 4.67 -14.27 6.21
CA ASP A 430 3.62 -13.77 7.11
C ASP A 430 4.15 -12.69 8.05
N THR A 431 5.35 -12.86 8.58
CA THR A 431 6.01 -11.86 9.42
C THR A 431 6.28 -10.58 8.64
N LYS A 432 6.75 -10.68 7.40
CA LYS A 432 6.96 -9.54 6.53
C LYS A 432 5.65 -8.78 6.27
N ILE A 433 4.57 -9.50 5.98
CA ILE A 433 3.24 -8.90 5.76
C ILE A 433 2.76 -8.20 7.02
N ASP A 434 2.90 -8.82 8.19
CA ASP A 434 2.50 -8.24 9.47
C ASP A 434 3.29 -6.97 9.80
N LEU A 435 4.59 -6.97 9.54
CA LEU A 435 5.44 -5.79 9.75
C LEU A 435 5.04 -4.64 8.82
N TRP A 436 4.82 -4.91 7.56
CA TRP A 436 4.39 -3.87 6.61
C TRP A 436 2.98 -3.37 6.91
N SER A 437 2.09 -4.25 7.35
CA SER A 437 0.72 -3.88 7.75
C SER A 437 0.73 -2.95 8.97
N TYR A 438 1.52 -3.28 9.97
CA TYR A 438 1.70 -2.45 11.16
C TYR A 438 2.36 -1.11 10.82
N ASN A 439 3.44 -1.14 10.03
CA ASN A 439 4.15 0.07 9.62
C ASN A 439 3.26 1.00 8.80
N ALA A 440 2.46 0.45 7.89
CA ALA A 440 1.52 1.24 7.08
C ALA A 440 0.47 1.93 7.95
N GLU A 441 -0.11 1.21 8.90
CA GLU A 441 -1.11 1.76 9.81
C GLU A 441 -0.51 2.83 10.71
N LEU A 442 0.67 2.58 11.27
CA LEU A 442 1.38 3.55 12.10
C LEU A 442 1.78 4.79 11.31
N LEU A 443 2.30 4.61 10.10
CA LEU A 443 2.66 5.72 9.22
C LEU A 443 1.47 6.62 8.92
N VAL A 444 0.33 6.02 8.57
CA VAL A 444 -0.90 6.78 8.27
C VAL A 444 -1.40 7.51 9.50
N ALA A 445 -1.41 6.88 10.67
CA ALA A 445 -1.80 7.53 11.92
C ALA A 445 -0.89 8.72 12.26
N LEU A 446 0.42 8.56 12.15
CA LEU A 446 1.40 9.64 12.38
C LEU A 446 1.23 10.78 11.38
N GLU A 447 1.10 10.45 10.10
CA GLU A 447 0.95 11.47 9.06
C GLU A 447 -0.40 12.20 9.16
N ASN A 448 -1.46 11.51 9.55
CA ASN A 448 -2.75 12.15 9.79
C ASN A 448 -2.70 13.10 10.97
N GLN A 449 -2.07 12.70 12.07
CA GLN A 449 -1.86 13.59 13.20
C GLN A 449 -1.07 14.84 12.79
N HIS A 450 0.00 14.65 12.04
CA HIS A 450 0.82 15.75 11.54
C HIS A 450 0.02 16.68 10.59
N THR A 451 -0.80 16.13 9.71
CA THR A 451 -1.66 16.94 8.82
C THR A 451 -2.64 17.80 9.59
N ILE A 452 -3.28 17.26 10.60
CA ILE A 452 -4.19 18.00 11.46
C ILE A 452 -3.42 19.10 12.20
N ASP A 453 -2.27 18.77 12.78
CA ASP A 453 -1.45 19.72 13.52
C ASP A 453 -0.93 20.86 12.63
N LEU A 454 -0.49 20.55 11.41
CA LEU A 454 0.01 21.58 10.50
C LEU A 454 -1.10 22.53 10.00
N THR A 455 -2.29 22.00 9.79
CA THR A 455 -3.44 22.83 9.37
C THR A 455 -3.93 23.72 10.52
N ASP A 456 -3.94 23.20 11.74
CA ASP A 456 -4.25 23.99 12.93
C ASP A 456 -3.17 25.05 13.18
N ALA A 457 -1.90 24.72 12.95
CA ALA A 457 -0.78 25.64 13.08
C ALA A 457 -0.85 26.79 12.07
N GLU A 458 -1.24 26.52 10.83
CA GLU A 458 -1.44 27.56 9.82
C GLU A 458 -2.58 28.52 10.18
N MET A 459 -3.66 27.99 10.76
CA MET A 459 -4.75 28.82 11.28
C MET A 459 -4.27 29.75 12.40
N ASN A 460 -3.57 29.19 13.37
CA ASN A 460 -3.00 29.98 14.48
C ASN A 460 -1.97 31.00 14.00
N LYS A 461 -1.16 30.64 13.02
CA LYS A 461 -0.16 31.53 12.42
C LYS A 461 -0.82 32.74 11.74
N LEU A 462 -1.91 32.52 11.01
CA LEU A 462 -2.68 33.61 10.41
C LEU A 462 -3.30 34.48 11.48
N PHE A 463 -3.87 33.91 12.52
CA PHE A 463 -4.46 34.62 13.64
C PHE A 463 -3.43 35.51 14.35
N GLU A 464 -2.25 34.99 14.66
CA GLU A 464 -1.19 35.77 15.29
C GLU A 464 -0.62 36.85 14.39
N LYS A 465 -0.55 36.62 13.07
CA LYS A 465 -0.16 37.60 12.09
C LYS A 465 -1.11 38.81 12.12
N ILE A 466 -2.41 38.56 12.18
CA ILE A 466 -3.42 39.61 12.25
C ILE A 466 -3.39 40.33 13.61
N ARG A 467 -3.20 39.58 14.70
CA ARG A 467 -3.02 40.19 16.03
C ARG A 467 -1.86 41.19 16.06
N ARG A 468 -0.70 40.81 15.54
CA ARG A 468 0.50 41.66 15.49
C ARG A 468 0.30 42.90 14.63
N GLN A 469 -0.50 42.77 13.57
CA GLN A 469 -0.78 43.89 12.68
C GLN A 469 -1.74 44.91 13.31
N LEU A 470 -2.77 44.45 14.00
CA LEU A 470 -3.77 45.29 14.64
C LEU A 470 -3.27 45.94 15.93
N ARG A 471 -2.35 45.32 16.64
CA ARG A 471 -1.79 45.79 17.90
C ARG A 471 -2.86 46.21 18.92
N GLU A 472 -2.76 47.44 19.42
CA GLU A 472 -3.65 48.04 20.43
C GLU A 472 -5.01 48.45 19.86
N ASN A 473 -5.16 48.54 18.55
CA ASN A 473 -6.37 48.99 17.88
C ASN A 473 -7.49 47.96 17.94
N ALA A 474 -7.18 46.75 18.28
CA ALA A 474 -8.16 45.68 18.38
C ALA A 474 -7.95 44.85 19.64
N GLU A 475 -8.99 44.24 20.12
CA GLU A 475 -9.01 43.34 21.25
C GLU A 475 -9.43 41.95 20.78
N ASP A 476 -8.70 40.93 21.27
CA ASP A 476 -9.10 39.54 21.06
C ASP A 476 -10.36 39.24 21.87
N MET A 477 -11.44 38.93 21.18
CA MET A 477 -12.74 38.64 21.78
C MET A 477 -12.87 37.20 22.29
N GLY A 478 -11.86 36.36 22.06
CA GLY A 478 -12.00 34.94 22.16
C GLY A 478 -12.68 34.35 20.92
N GLY A 479 -12.70 33.00 20.80
CA GLY A 479 -13.37 32.34 19.68
C GLY A 479 -12.75 32.56 18.29
N GLY A 480 -11.63 33.29 18.19
CA GLY A 480 -10.98 33.58 16.92
C GLY A 480 -11.39 34.89 16.28
N CYS A 481 -12.01 35.79 17.03
CA CYS A 481 -12.50 37.09 16.56
C CYS A 481 -11.76 38.24 17.21
N PHE A 482 -11.63 39.34 16.46
CA PHE A 482 -11.12 40.63 16.96
C PHE A 482 -12.21 41.69 16.90
N LYS A 483 -12.32 42.49 17.93
CA LYS A 483 -13.09 43.72 17.92
C LYS A 483 -12.15 44.87 17.62
N ILE A 484 -12.38 45.54 16.50
CA ILE A 484 -11.59 46.68 16.04
C ILE A 484 -12.27 47.94 16.55
N TYR A 485 -11.57 48.76 17.34
CA TYR A 485 -12.11 49.94 18.04
C TYR A 485 -12.02 51.23 17.23
N HIS A 486 -12.02 51.14 15.92
CA HIS A 486 -12.12 52.30 15.04
C HIS A 486 -13.02 51.95 13.85
N LYS A 487 -13.45 52.99 13.15
CA LYS A 487 -14.17 52.80 11.89
C LYS A 487 -13.28 52.06 10.88
N CYS A 488 -13.69 50.90 10.48
CA CYS A 488 -12.99 50.13 9.48
C CYS A 488 -13.95 49.77 8.35
N ASP A 489 -13.88 50.54 7.26
CA ASP A 489 -14.65 50.25 6.05
C ASP A 489 -14.07 49.06 5.28
N ASN A 490 -14.66 48.74 4.14
CA ASN A 490 -14.19 47.61 3.34
C ASN A 490 -12.75 47.80 2.84
N ALA A 491 -12.33 49.05 2.60
CA ALA A 491 -10.94 49.35 2.22
C ALA A 491 -9.97 49.10 3.39
N CYS A 492 -10.34 49.48 4.60
CA CYS A 492 -9.58 49.18 5.82
C CYS A 492 -9.46 47.67 6.05
N ILE A 493 -10.55 46.92 5.96
CA ILE A 493 -10.55 45.45 6.06
C ILE A 493 -9.66 44.86 4.97
N GLY A 494 -9.72 45.37 3.74
CA GLY A 494 -8.84 44.94 2.65
C GLY A 494 -7.36 45.18 2.95
N SER A 495 -7.02 46.28 3.59
CA SER A 495 -5.63 46.55 4.00
C SER A 495 -5.14 45.58 5.08
N ILE A 496 -6.00 45.19 6.03
CA ILE A 496 -5.68 44.17 7.03
C ILE A 496 -5.40 42.80 6.35
N ARG A 497 -6.25 42.42 5.41
CA ARG A 497 -6.08 41.18 4.65
C ARG A 497 -4.79 41.18 3.81
N ASN A 498 -4.46 42.31 3.18
CA ASN A 498 -3.28 42.44 2.32
C ASN A 498 -1.96 42.66 3.07
N GLY A 499 -2.01 42.85 4.38
CA GLY A 499 -0.82 43.14 5.18
C GLY A 499 -0.32 44.58 5.08
N THR A 500 -1.11 45.49 4.51
CA THR A 500 -0.76 46.91 4.32
C THR A 500 -1.40 47.84 5.35
N TYR A 501 -2.01 47.27 6.37
CA TYR A 501 -2.66 48.02 7.44
C TYR A 501 -1.63 48.83 8.24
N ASP A 502 -1.85 50.14 8.38
CA ASP A 502 -1.05 51.00 9.23
C ASP A 502 -1.83 51.34 10.52
N HIS A 503 -1.41 50.68 11.60
CA HIS A 503 -2.04 50.87 12.91
C HIS A 503 -1.93 52.30 13.43
N TYR A 504 -0.92 53.03 13.04
CA TYR A 504 -0.63 54.37 13.54
C TYR A 504 -1.71 55.38 13.15
N ILE A 505 -2.28 55.27 11.96
CA ILE A 505 -3.34 56.13 11.45
C ILE A 505 -4.59 56.07 12.32
N TYR A 506 -4.90 54.93 12.86
CA TYR A 506 -6.15 54.68 13.61
C TYR A 506 -5.95 54.62 15.12
N ARG A 507 -4.72 54.78 15.59
CA ARG A 507 -4.35 54.54 16.99
C ARG A 507 -5.12 55.43 17.95
N ASP A 508 -5.18 56.73 17.69
CA ASP A 508 -5.84 57.70 18.59
C ASP A 508 -7.33 57.44 18.67
N GLU A 509 -7.99 57.20 17.54
CA GLU A 509 -9.41 56.85 17.47
C GLU A 509 -9.70 55.55 18.22
N ALA A 510 -8.89 54.51 17.99
CA ALA A 510 -9.06 53.21 18.61
C ALA A 510 -8.87 53.26 20.14
N LEU A 511 -7.86 53.97 20.61
CA LEU A 511 -7.61 54.12 22.06
C LEU A 511 -8.72 54.94 22.73
N ASN A 512 -9.22 55.98 22.08
CA ASN A 512 -10.34 56.76 22.59
C ASN A 512 -11.60 55.91 22.70
N ASN A 513 -11.94 55.13 21.70
CA ASN A 513 -13.09 54.22 21.71
C ASN A 513 -12.94 53.07 22.71
N ARG A 514 -11.75 52.55 22.83
CA ARG A 514 -11.46 51.39 23.72
C ARG A 514 -11.52 51.79 25.20
N PHE A 515 -11.06 52.98 25.55
CA PHE A 515 -10.96 53.45 26.94
C PHE A 515 -11.98 54.51 27.30
N GLN A 516 -12.92 54.84 26.44
CA GLN A 516 -13.95 55.85 26.67
C GLN A 516 -14.83 55.55 27.89
N ILE A 517 -15.04 54.30 28.23
CA ILE A 517 -15.80 53.89 29.43
C ILE A 517 -15.05 54.21 30.71
N LYS A 518 -13.72 54.31 30.70
CA LYS A 518 -12.92 54.71 31.86
C LYS A 518 -12.89 56.21 32.08
N GLY A 519 -13.14 57.02 31.05
CA GLY A 519 -13.21 58.48 31.15
C GLY A 519 -14.49 59.01 31.76
N VAL A 520 -15.58 58.24 31.70
CA VAL A 520 -16.89 58.60 32.26
C VAL A 520 -16.93 58.45 33.78
N GLU A 521 -16.09 57.62 34.37
CA GLU A 521 -16.01 57.44 35.82
C GLU A 521 -15.28 58.55 36.54
N LEU A 522 -14.60 59.45 35.84
CA LEU A 522 -13.86 60.55 36.42
C LEU A 522 -14.69 61.90 36.51
N LYS A 523 -15.92 61.95 36.05
CA LYS A 523 -16.88 62.94 36.38
C LYS A 523 -17.59 62.69 37.72
N SER A 524 -16.78 62.34 38.72
CA SER A 524 -17.31 62.03 40.04
C SER A 524 -17.31 63.20 40.99
N GLY A 525 -18.07 64.21 40.68
CA GLY A 525 -18.59 65.09 41.73
C GLY A 525 -19.55 64.38 42.71
N TYR A 526 -19.96 63.12 42.35
CA TYR A 526 -20.93 62.36 43.15
C TYR A 526 -20.30 61.52 44.29
N LYS A 527 -19.08 61.06 44.18
CA LYS A 527 -18.44 60.23 45.18
C LYS A 527 -17.95 61.02 46.38
N ASP A 528 -17.52 62.30 46.20
CA ASP A 528 -17.10 63.13 47.28
C ASP A 528 -18.29 63.57 48.16
N TRP A 529 -19.44 63.73 47.59
CA TRP A 529 -20.65 64.10 48.34
C TRP A 529 -21.17 62.96 49.22
N ILE A 530 -21.17 61.75 48.73
CA ILE A 530 -21.51 60.49 49.49
C ILE A 530 -20.53 60.26 50.61
N LEU A 531 -19.25 60.46 50.38
CA LEU A 531 -18.22 60.34 51.40
C LEU A 531 -18.37 61.35 52.51
N TRP A 532 -18.70 62.62 52.17
CA TRP A 532 -18.98 63.67 53.12
C TRP A 532 -20.24 63.40 53.96
N ILE A 533 -21.30 62.91 53.37
CA ILE A 533 -22.50 62.48 54.09
C ILE A 533 -22.22 61.33 55.02
N SER A 534 -21.50 60.32 54.54
CA SER A 534 -21.05 59.16 55.39
C SER A 534 -20.20 59.62 56.56
N PHE A 535 -19.26 60.50 56.32
CA PHE A 535 -18.44 61.10 57.37
C PHE A 535 -19.27 61.92 58.38
N ALA A 536 -20.20 62.76 57.92
CA ALA A 536 -21.10 63.52 58.77
C ALA A 536 -22.01 62.65 59.63
N ILE A 537 -22.54 61.56 59.05
CA ILE A 537 -23.37 60.59 59.79
C ILE A 537 -22.52 59.84 60.84
N SER A 538 -21.28 59.49 60.51
CA SER A 538 -20.36 58.80 61.44
C SER A 538 -19.98 59.74 62.58
N CYS A 539 -19.73 61.03 62.33
CA CYS A 539 -19.44 62.02 63.38
C CYS A 539 -20.64 62.24 64.27
N PHE A 540 -21.85 62.31 63.68
CA PHE A 540 -23.09 62.47 64.44
C PHE A 540 -23.37 61.29 65.35
N LEU A 541 -23.19 60.07 64.87
CA LEU A 541 -23.32 58.83 65.66
C LEU A 541 -22.30 58.81 66.82
N ILE A 542 -21.06 59.21 66.56
CA ILE A 542 -20.01 59.28 67.61
C ILE A 542 -20.41 60.34 68.67
N CYS A 543 -20.92 61.48 68.25
CA CYS A 543 -21.38 62.53 69.19
C CYS A 543 -22.58 62.02 70.01
N VAL A 544 -23.51 61.32 69.44
CA VAL A 544 -24.68 60.76 70.17
C VAL A 544 -24.23 59.73 71.18
N VAL A 545 -23.21 58.88 70.89
CA VAL A 545 -22.67 57.89 71.81
C VAL A 545 -21.84 58.54 72.93
N LEU A 546 -21.21 59.71 72.69
CA LEU A 546 -20.42 60.37 73.70
C LEU A 546 -21.24 61.27 74.60
N LEU A 547 -22.49 61.71 74.22
CA LEU A 547 -23.34 62.56 74.96
C LEU A 547 -24.52 61.87 75.65
N GLY A 548 -24.73 60.61 75.41
CA GLY A 548 -25.70 59.73 76.07
C GLY A 548 -25.06 58.77 77.04
#